data_ef7785f1c8a65d70eecc51765b0c262f
#
_entry.id   ef7785f1c8a65d70eecc51765b0c262f
#
_cell.length_a   1.000
_cell.length_b   1.000
_cell.length_c   1.000
_cell.angle_alpha   90.00
_cell.angle_beta   90.00
_cell.angle_gamma   90.00
#
_symmetry.space_group_name_H-M   'P 1'
#
loop_
_entity.id
_entity.type
_entity.pdbx_description
1 polymer ?
#
loop_
_entity_poly.entity_id
_entity_poly.type
_entity_poly.pdbx_seq_one_letter_code
_entity_poly.pdbx_strand_id
1 'polypeptide(L)'
;MLTKRQQALYDSFYESTHENEHLDHKTEVLVGLSAAMAMNCAPCTAYYLEKSRDAGVAKGEIAEVLAKVMAVAAGQKRLQMQAVLEEYEITIG
;
A
#
# COMPACT_ATOMS: atom_id res chain seq x y z
N MET A 1 8.79 -20.34 -9.30
CA MET A 1 8.16 -19.60 -10.40
C MET A 1 9.16 -18.78 -11.19
N LEU A 2 9.93 -17.92 -10.52
CA LEU A 2 11.04 -17.24 -11.18
C LEU A 2 12.23 -18.18 -11.31
N THR A 3 13.11 -17.92 -12.30
CA THR A 3 14.40 -18.61 -12.35
C THR A 3 15.23 -18.22 -11.12
N LYS A 4 16.29 -19.00 -10.82
CA LYS A 4 17.16 -18.69 -9.69
C LYS A 4 17.79 -17.29 -9.82
N ARG A 5 18.20 -16.91 -11.04
CA ARG A 5 18.78 -15.59 -11.28
C ARG A 5 17.73 -14.48 -11.06
N GLN A 6 16.54 -14.67 -11.58
CA GLN A 6 15.46 -13.70 -11.41
C GLN A 6 15.05 -13.57 -9.95
N GLN A 7 14.97 -14.69 -9.22
CA GLN A 7 14.64 -14.66 -7.79
C GLN A 7 15.70 -13.88 -7.00
N ALA A 8 16.98 -14.12 -7.30
CA ALA A 8 18.06 -13.39 -6.63
C ALA A 8 18.00 -11.89 -6.91
N LEU A 9 17.68 -11.50 -8.14
CA LEU A 9 17.52 -10.09 -8.51
C LEU A 9 16.34 -9.46 -7.81
N TYR A 10 15.22 -10.18 -7.73
CA TYR A 10 14.04 -9.72 -7.02
C TYR A 10 14.32 -9.54 -5.53
N ASP A 11 14.97 -10.52 -4.91
CA ASP A 11 15.30 -10.46 -3.48
C ASP A 11 16.21 -9.28 -3.18
N SER A 12 17.20 -9.02 -4.02
CA SER A 12 18.09 -7.87 -3.87
C SER A 12 17.32 -6.55 -4.01
N PHE A 13 16.43 -6.47 -4.98
CA PHE A 13 15.57 -5.30 -5.14
C PHE A 13 14.69 -5.09 -3.92
N TYR A 14 14.03 -6.16 -3.45
CA TYR A 14 13.13 -6.09 -2.31
C TYR A 14 13.86 -5.60 -1.06
N GLU A 15 15.05 -6.17 -0.78
CA GLU A 15 15.86 -5.75 0.36
C GLU A 15 16.26 -4.27 0.26
N SER A 16 16.53 -3.79 -0.96
CA SER A 16 16.90 -2.39 -1.17
C SER A 16 15.77 -1.44 -0.74
N THR A 17 14.52 -1.88 -0.78
CA THR A 17 13.38 -1.06 -0.37
C THR A 17 13.32 -0.83 1.13
N HIS A 18 14.08 -1.60 1.92
CA HIS A 18 14.19 -1.42 3.37
C HIS A 18 15.43 -0.60 3.76
N GLU A 19 16.29 -0.28 2.80
CA GLU A 19 17.52 0.49 3.00
C GLU A 19 17.35 1.86 2.36
N ASN A 20 16.64 2.76 3.06
CA ASN A 20 16.25 4.04 2.50
C ASN A 20 17.35 5.09 2.67
N GLU A 21 17.58 5.87 1.62
CA GLU A 21 18.49 7.00 1.63
C GLU A 21 17.76 8.32 1.94
N HIS A 22 16.46 8.38 1.66
CA HIS A 22 15.69 9.63 1.74
C HIS A 22 14.54 9.58 2.73
N LEU A 23 13.95 8.41 2.97
CA LEU A 23 12.86 8.24 3.93
C LEU A 23 13.42 7.80 5.28
N ASP A 24 12.93 8.36 6.36
CA ASP A 24 13.25 7.82 7.66
C ASP A 24 12.54 6.47 7.88
N HIS A 25 12.98 5.73 8.89
CA HIS A 25 12.49 4.37 9.12
C HIS A 25 10.98 4.33 9.38
N LYS A 26 10.46 5.24 10.20
CA LYS A 26 9.04 5.28 10.54
C LYS A 26 8.18 5.56 9.29
N THR A 27 8.61 6.52 8.47
CA THR A 27 7.93 6.86 7.23
C THR A 27 7.94 5.68 6.27
N GLU A 28 9.09 5.02 6.11
CA GLU A 28 9.22 3.83 5.25
C GLU A 28 8.23 2.75 5.67
N VAL A 29 8.13 2.48 6.98
CA VAL A 29 7.21 1.48 7.52
C VAL A 29 5.75 1.86 7.23
N LEU A 30 5.38 3.11 7.42
CA LEU A 30 4.01 3.58 7.16
C LEU A 30 3.67 3.52 5.67
N VAL A 31 4.62 3.85 4.80
CA VAL A 31 4.45 3.72 3.34
C VAL A 31 4.24 2.25 2.97
N GLY A 32 5.06 1.34 3.52
CA GLY A 32 4.91 -0.09 3.30
C GLY A 32 3.56 -0.61 3.77
N LEU A 33 3.12 -0.18 4.95
CA LEU A 33 1.82 -0.55 5.49
C LEU A 33 0.67 -0.10 4.57
N SER A 34 0.72 1.14 4.10
CA SER A 34 -0.31 1.68 3.21
C SER A 34 -0.35 0.90 1.89
N ALA A 35 0.81 0.59 1.32
CA ALA A 35 0.90 -0.19 0.09
C ALA A 35 0.34 -1.60 0.28
N ALA A 36 0.68 -2.26 1.39
CA ALA A 36 0.19 -3.60 1.69
C ALA A 36 -1.34 -3.63 1.82
N MET A 37 -1.91 -2.66 2.51
CA MET A 37 -3.36 -2.52 2.66
C MET A 37 -4.04 -2.24 1.31
N ALA A 38 -3.49 -1.30 0.54
CA ALA A 38 -4.04 -0.92 -0.76
C ALA A 38 -4.03 -2.09 -1.74
N MET A 39 -2.98 -2.90 -1.70
CA MET A 39 -2.83 -4.08 -2.57
C MET A 39 -3.55 -5.32 -2.03
N ASN A 40 -4.21 -5.19 -0.89
CA ASN A 40 -4.92 -6.29 -0.24
C ASN A 40 -4.02 -7.51 0.01
N CYS A 41 -2.79 -7.25 0.44
CA CYS A 41 -1.80 -8.29 0.74
C CYS A 41 -1.83 -8.59 2.24
N ALA A 42 -2.49 -9.68 2.64
CA ALA A 42 -2.62 -10.03 4.04
C ALA A 42 -1.28 -10.30 4.75
N PRO A 43 -0.37 -11.13 4.21
CA PRO A 43 0.92 -11.34 4.86
C PRO A 43 1.80 -10.08 4.87
N CYS A 44 1.72 -9.25 3.86
CA CYS A 44 2.45 -7.97 3.83
C CYS A 44 1.92 -7.03 4.90
N THR A 45 0.60 -6.96 5.06
CA THR A 45 -0.03 -6.12 6.10
C THR A 45 0.39 -6.58 7.49
N ALA A 46 0.36 -7.89 7.75
CA ALA A 46 0.81 -8.44 9.04
C ALA A 46 2.28 -8.08 9.31
N TYR A 47 3.13 -8.21 8.30
CA TYR A 47 4.55 -7.85 8.40
C TYR A 47 4.73 -6.39 8.81
N TYR A 48 4.06 -5.47 8.11
CA TYR A 48 4.21 -4.03 8.39
C TYR A 48 3.54 -3.60 9.69
N LEU A 49 2.50 -4.30 10.16
CA LEU A 49 1.93 -4.04 11.48
C LEU A 49 2.93 -4.39 12.58
N GLU A 50 3.66 -5.51 12.45
CA GLU A 50 4.72 -5.86 13.39
C GLU A 50 5.85 -4.84 13.34
N LYS A 51 6.28 -4.44 12.15
CA LYS A 51 7.31 -3.41 11.98
C LYS A 51 6.88 -2.07 12.55
N SER A 52 5.60 -1.73 12.43
CA SER A 52 5.04 -0.50 13.02
C SER A 52 5.20 -0.50 14.55
N ARG A 53 4.93 -1.63 15.20
CA ARG A 53 5.12 -1.76 16.64
C ARG A 53 6.59 -1.53 17.01
N ASP A 54 7.51 -2.16 16.28
CA ASP A 54 8.95 -2.04 16.55
C ASP A 54 9.48 -0.63 16.27
N ALA A 55 8.87 0.09 15.33
CA ALA A 55 9.25 1.45 14.97
C ALA A 55 8.59 2.51 15.86
N GLY A 56 7.82 2.10 16.86
CA GLY A 56 7.15 3.03 17.77
C GLY A 56 5.99 3.79 17.14
N VAL A 57 5.34 3.20 16.14
CA VAL A 57 4.17 3.80 15.50
C VAL A 57 2.97 3.71 16.45
N ALA A 58 2.29 4.81 16.67
CA ALA A 58 1.12 4.87 17.53
C ALA A 58 -0.11 4.30 16.81
N LYS A 59 -1.07 3.81 17.59
CA LYS A 59 -2.34 3.28 17.06
C LYS A 59 -3.09 4.31 16.21
N GLY A 60 -3.04 5.58 16.62
CA GLY A 60 -3.66 6.66 15.86
C GLY A 60 -3.04 6.86 14.48
N GLU A 61 -1.73 6.69 14.37
CA GLU A 61 -1.04 6.78 13.10
C GLU A 61 -1.45 5.64 12.17
N ILE A 62 -1.57 4.43 12.70
CA ILE A 62 -2.05 3.26 11.92
C ILE A 62 -3.49 3.49 11.46
N ALA A 63 -4.34 4.01 12.32
CA ALA A 63 -5.73 4.33 11.99
C ALA A 63 -5.80 5.35 10.85
N GLU A 64 -4.96 6.37 10.88
CA GLU A 64 -4.93 7.39 9.82
C GLU A 64 -4.39 6.83 8.50
N VAL A 65 -3.44 5.91 8.54
CA VAL A 65 -2.98 5.19 7.34
C VAL A 65 -4.13 4.41 6.73
N LEU A 66 -4.85 3.63 7.54
CA LEU A 66 -6.01 2.85 7.06
C LEU A 66 -7.08 3.77 6.48
N ALA A 67 -7.39 4.87 7.17
CA ALA A 67 -8.37 5.83 6.69
C ALA A 67 -7.98 6.42 5.33
N LYS A 68 -6.70 6.72 5.13
CA LYS A 68 -6.20 7.24 3.85
C LYS A 68 -6.31 6.19 2.74
N VAL A 69 -5.99 4.94 3.03
CA VAL A 69 -6.15 3.83 2.07
C VAL A 69 -7.62 3.70 1.67
N MET A 70 -8.53 3.74 2.64
CA MET A 70 -9.97 3.67 2.39
C MET A 70 -10.45 4.85 1.54
N ALA A 71 -9.99 6.06 1.84
CA ALA A 71 -10.37 7.26 1.10
C ALA A 71 -9.92 7.19 -0.36
N VAL A 72 -8.69 6.75 -0.60
CA VAL A 72 -8.16 6.60 -1.96
C VAL A 72 -8.93 5.50 -2.71
N ALA A 73 -9.19 4.37 -2.06
CA ALA A 73 -9.95 3.28 -2.67
C ALA A 73 -11.37 3.70 -3.03
N ALA A 74 -12.03 4.46 -2.14
CA ALA A 74 -13.36 5.00 -2.41
C ALA A 74 -13.34 5.99 -3.58
N GLY A 75 -12.34 6.85 -3.63
CA GLY A 75 -12.16 7.80 -4.73
C GLY A 75 -11.95 7.10 -6.06
N GLN A 76 -11.14 6.06 -6.07
CA GLN A 76 -10.90 5.25 -7.27
C GLN A 76 -12.21 4.62 -7.78
N LYS A 77 -12.99 4.04 -6.87
CA LYS A 77 -14.26 3.41 -7.24
C LYS A 77 -15.24 4.43 -7.81
N ARG A 78 -15.33 5.58 -7.17
CA ARG A 78 -16.18 6.67 -7.64
C ARG A 78 -15.82 7.11 -9.06
N LEU A 79 -14.52 7.32 -9.32
CA LEU A 79 -14.03 7.73 -10.64
C LEU A 79 -14.27 6.65 -11.70
N GLN A 80 -14.07 5.38 -11.34
CA GLN A 80 -14.34 4.25 -12.24
C GLN A 80 -15.81 4.20 -12.65
N MET A 81 -16.71 4.37 -11.70
CA MET A 81 -18.15 4.33 -11.97
C MET A 81 -18.61 5.54 -12.78
N GLN A 82 -18.06 6.72 -12.50
CA GLN A 82 -18.36 7.91 -13.27
C GLN A 82 -17.92 7.72 -14.75
N ALA A 83 -16.75 7.13 -14.97
CA ALA A 83 -16.27 6.85 -16.31
C ALA A 83 -17.20 5.89 -17.07
N VAL A 84 -17.78 4.90 -16.39
CA VAL A 84 -18.77 4.00 -16.99
C VAL A 84 -20.01 4.77 -17.46
N LEU A 85 -20.53 5.65 -16.60
CA LEU A 85 -21.69 6.46 -16.96
C LEU A 85 -21.43 7.33 -18.17
N GLU A 86 -20.24 7.94 -18.25
CA GLU A 86 -19.86 8.79 -19.38
C GLU A 86 -19.66 7.96 -20.66
N GLU A 87 -18.96 6.84 -20.58
CA GLU A 87 -18.67 5.99 -21.75
C GLU A 87 -19.95 5.42 -22.37
N TYR A 88 -20.87 4.99 -21.55
CA TYR A 88 -22.14 4.40 -22.01
C TYR A 88 -23.28 5.40 -22.13
N GLU A 89 -22.99 6.68 -21.94
CA GLU A 89 -23.96 7.77 -22.04
C GLU A 89 -25.22 7.54 -21.15
N ILE A 90 -25.00 7.06 -19.93
CA ILE A 90 -26.07 6.79 -18.98
C ILE A 90 -26.26 7.99 -18.07
N THR A 91 -27.48 8.50 -17.99
CA THR A 91 -27.86 9.57 -17.09
C THR A 91 -28.72 9.00 -15.96
N ILE A 92 -28.30 9.28 -14.72
CA ILE A 92 -29.04 8.86 -13.53
C ILE A 92 -29.60 10.11 -12.84
N GLY A 93 -30.90 10.18 -12.81
CA GLY A 93 -31.68 11.15 -12.04
C GLY A 93 -31.19 12.55 -12.00
#